data_7fbbe0ae46d0d62a5b0c4c2f50abd13f
#
_entry.id   7fbbe0ae46d0d62a5b0c4c2f50abd13f
#
_cell.length_a   1.000
_cell.length_b   1.000
_cell.length_c   1.000
_cell.angle_alpha   90.00
_cell.angle_beta   90.00
_cell.angle_gamma   90.00
#
_symmetry.space_group_name_H-M   'P 1'
#
loop_
_entity.id
_entity.type
_entity.pdbx_description
1 polymer ?
#
loop_
_entity_poly.entity_id
_entity_poly.type
_entity_poly.pdbx_seq_one_letter_code
_entity_poly.pdbx_strand_id
1 'polypeptide(L)'
;MTTDATRSEQIRQTVDRNFRLSVHSSFLDPYLPKALHNFTALKHPRLKFKVFAHLFRHLKLKPLSEELSQHPYCDFLDLSPQQWSTFKNLLGALYFLDEVKTTIGYFKKKLLLELISEKGYDFALHRGNLYAPILKTIAIPPLNGELEQRIHAVGKFLTEYLWTQQPEPLIQRFVLKFNNKSTWNFQHVIDPHLQQQLFNICRHLLKETEVF
;
A
#
# COMPACT_ATOMS: atom_id res chain seq x y z
N MET A 1 28.68 -21.40 -22.48
CA MET A 1 28.37 -20.11 -23.13
C MET A 1 26.88 -19.85 -22.91
N THR A 2 26.50 -19.10 -21.90
CA THR A 2 25.13 -18.59 -21.76
C THR A 2 24.94 -17.56 -22.86
N THR A 3 24.03 -17.84 -23.78
CA THR A 3 23.76 -16.97 -24.92
C THR A 3 23.28 -15.59 -24.42
N ASP A 4 23.61 -14.52 -25.15
CA ASP A 4 23.15 -13.15 -24.83
C ASP A 4 21.62 -13.05 -24.66
N ALA A 5 20.87 -13.96 -25.30
CA ALA A 5 19.44 -14.11 -25.13
C ALA A 5 19.05 -14.50 -23.68
N THR A 6 19.78 -15.46 -23.08
CA THR A 6 19.50 -15.91 -21.69
C THR A 6 19.80 -14.81 -20.68
N ARG A 7 20.88 -14.05 -20.92
CA ARG A 7 21.22 -12.90 -20.07
C ARG A 7 20.22 -11.76 -20.20
N SER A 8 19.74 -11.48 -21.39
CA SER A 8 18.70 -10.47 -21.64
C SER A 8 17.38 -10.84 -20.98
N GLU A 9 17.01 -12.12 -21.01
CA GLU A 9 15.78 -12.61 -20.36
C GLU A 9 15.89 -12.56 -18.84
N GLN A 10 17.03 -12.95 -18.25
CA GLN A 10 17.27 -12.81 -16.81
C GLN A 10 17.21 -11.34 -16.34
N ILE A 11 17.79 -10.42 -17.13
CA ILE A 11 17.71 -8.99 -16.85
C ILE A 11 16.26 -8.53 -16.89
N ARG A 12 15.50 -8.95 -17.91
CA ARG A 12 14.08 -8.60 -18.06
C ARG A 12 13.24 -9.12 -16.88
N GLN A 13 13.41 -10.39 -16.53
CA GLN A 13 12.70 -10.99 -15.38
C GLN A 13 13.09 -10.30 -14.06
N THR A 14 14.36 -9.96 -13.87
CA THR A 14 14.81 -9.22 -12.67
C THR A 14 14.23 -7.82 -12.65
N VAL A 15 14.14 -7.14 -13.78
CA VAL A 15 13.50 -5.84 -13.92
C VAL A 15 12.01 -5.96 -13.62
N ASP A 16 11.29 -6.89 -14.27
CA ASP A 16 9.85 -7.04 -14.09
C ASP A 16 9.50 -7.47 -12.67
N ARG A 17 10.31 -8.34 -12.05
CA ARG A 17 10.17 -8.77 -10.65
C ARG A 17 10.35 -7.61 -9.66
N ASN A 18 11.34 -6.77 -9.89
CA ASN A 18 11.62 -5.63 -9.02
C ASN A 18 10.68 -4.43 -9.29
N PHE A 19 9.96 -4.44 -10.40
CA PHE A 19 9.16 -3.32 -10.92
C PHE A 19 7.64 -3.48 -10.83
N ARG A 20 7.14 -4.29 -9.96
CA ARG A 20 5.76 -4.14 -9.49
C ARG A 20 5.53 -2.78 -8.79
N LEU A 21 6.24 -1.74 -9.28
CA LEU A 21 6.37 -0.48 -8.56
C LEU A 21 5.66 0.64 -9.31
N SER A 22 4.49 1.00 -8.83
CA SER A 22 4.07 2.38 -8.91
C SER A 22 4.67 3.14 -7.71
N VAL A 23 5.50 4.14 -7.99
CA VAL A 23 6.17 4.97 -6.99
C VAL A 23 5.43 6.30 -6.91
N HIS A 24 5.24 6.83 -5.71
CA HIS A 24 4.65 8.15 -5.55
C HIS A 24 5.54 9.22 -6.21
N SER A 25 4.95 10.16 -6.94
CA SER A 25 5.67 11.16 -7.75
C SER A 25 6.70 11.95 -6.95
N SER A 26 6.45 12.23 -5.68
CA SER A 26 7.38 12.96 -4.81
C SER A 26 8.77 12.32 -4.67
N PHE A 27 8.89 11.01 -4.91
CA PHE A 27 10.20 10.34 -4.97
C PHE A 27 10.85 10.42 -6.33
N LEU A 28 10.09 10.71 -7.38
CA LEU A 28 10.58 10.76 -8.76
C LEU A 28 10.99 12.16 -9.15
N ASP A 29 10.28 13.19 -8.64
CA ASP A 29 10.49 14.60 -8.97
C ASP A 29 11.97 15.06 -8.89
N PRO A 30 12.77 14.64 -7.89
CA PRO A 30 14.18 15.03 -7.81
C PRO A 30 15.08 14.36 -8.86
N TYR A 31 14.65 13.23 -9.45
CA TYR A 31 15.53 12.37 -10.24
C TYR A 31 15.09 12.17 -11.68
N LEU A 32 13.83 12.40 -11.99
CA LEU A 32 13.27 12.15 -13.31
C LEU A 32 12.39 13.31 -13.78
N PRO A 33 12.47 13.66 -15.09
CA PRO A 33 11.49 14.54 -15.71
C PRO A 33 10.07 13.97 -15.56
N LYS A 34 9.08 14.84 -15.37
CA LYS A 34 7.66 14.45 -15.18
C LYS A 34 7.13 13.48 -16.25
N ALA A 35 7.58 13.64 -17.49
CA ALA A 35 7.22 12.74 -18.60
C ALA A 35 7.64 11.27 -18.37
N LEU A 36 8.59 11.01 -17.47
CA LEU A 36 9.09 9.66 -17.17
C LEU A 36 8.55 9.11 -15.84
N HIS A 37 7.66 9.82 -15.14
CA HIS A 37 7.10 9.35 -13.87
C HIS A 37 6.23 8.10 -14.05
N ASN A 38 5.61 7.91 -15.20
CA ASN A 38 4.91 6.67 -15.54
C ASN A 38 5.84 5.71 -16.32
N PHE A 39 6.99 5.38 -15.74
CA PHE A 39 7.98 4.52 -16.39
C PHE A 39 7.49 3.08 -16.62
N THR A 40 6.47 2.61 -15.92
CA THR A 40 5.84 1.30 -16.17
C THR A 40 5.14 1.27 -17.53
N ALA A 41 4.68 2.43 -18.04
CA ALA A 41 4.10 2.57 -19.36
C ALA A 41 5.14 2.73 -20.49
N LEU A 42 6.43 2.82 -20.17
CA LEU A 42 7.47 2.89 -21.19
C LEU A 42 7.52 1.60 -22.02
N LYS A 43 7.20 1.73 -23.31
CA LYS A 43 7.16 0.58 -24.23
C LYS A 43 8.56 0.05 -24.58
N HIS A 44 9.59 0.91 -24.54
CA HIS A 44 10.93 0.54 -24.97
C HIS A 44 11.71 -0.14 -23.83
N PRO A 45 12.06 -1.45 -23.91
CA PRO A 45 12.67 -2.21 -22.81
C PRO A 45 13.98 -1.62 -22.31
N ARG A 46 14.85 -1.14 -23.22
CA ARG A 46 16.15 -0.55 -22.85
C ARG A 46 15.98 0.77 -22.08
N LEU A 47 14.99 1.59 -22.44
CA LEU A 47 14.71 2.84 -21.73
C LEU A 47 14.14 2.53 -20.34
N LYS A 48 13.17 1.61 -20.26
CA LYS A 48 12.62 1.12 -19.00
C LYS A 48 13.72 0.63 -18.07
N PHE A 49 14.65 -0.17 -18.58
CA PHE A 49 15.80 -0.65 -17.80
C PHE A 49 16.71 0.47 -17.31
N LYS A 50 17.05 1.44 -18.15
CA LYS A 50 17.90 2.58 -17.76
C LYS A 50 17.26 3.42 -16.67
N VAL A 51 15.98 3.75 -16.82
CA VAL A 51 15.21 4.49 -15.81
C VAL A 51 15.19 3.71 -14.49
N PHE A 52 14.97 2.42 -14.56
CA PHE A 52 15.04 1.53 -13.41
C PHE A 52 16.40 1.56 -12.70
N ALA A 53 17.46 1.26 -13.42
CA ALA A 53 18.79 1.21 -12.81
C ALA A 53 19.16 2.54 -12.15
N HIS A 54 18.69 3.66 -12.74
CA HIS A 54 18.86 4.98 -12.16
C HIS A 54 18.09 5.14 -10.84
N LEU A 55 16.78 4.87 -10.85
CA LEU A 55 15.94 4.96 -9.65
C LEU A 55 16.43 4.00 -8.55
N PHE A 56 16.73 2.76 -8.91
CA PHE A 56 17.19 1.75 -7.97
C PHE A 56 18.42 2.21 -7.19
N ARG A 57 19.38 2.85 -7.90
CA ARG A 57 20.59 3.40 -7.29
C ARG A 57 20.31 4.61 -6.42
N HIS A 58 19.51 5.56 -6.92
CA HIS A 58 19.24 6.81 -6.19
C HIS A 58 18.34 6.60 -4.98
N LEU A 59 17.37 5.71 -5.07
CA LEU A 59 16.50 5.34 -3.94
C LEU A 59 17.14 4.30 -3.01
N LYS A 60 18.37 3.86 -3.31
CA LYS A 60 19.14 2.86 -2.52
C LYS A 60 18.33 1.60 -2.21
N LEU A 61 17.55 1.11 -3.18
CA LEU A 61 16.72 -0.06 -2.99
C LEU A 61 17.54 -1.34 -2.91
N LYS A 62 17.22 -2.20 -1.95
CA LYS A 62 17.75 -3.56 -1.91
C LYS A 62 17.04 -4.43 -2.95
N PRO A 63 17.75 -5.32 -3.69
CA PRO A 63 17.11 -6.21 -4.65
C PRO A 63 16.13 -7.17 -3.95
N LEU A 64 15.02 -7.51 -4.63
CA LEU A 64 14.15 -8.60 -4.20
C LEU A 64 14.77 -9.93 -4.67
N SER A 65 15.02 -10.82 -3.71
CA SER A 65 15.32 -12.22 -4.03
C SER A 65 14.12 -12.90 -4.68
N GLU A 66 14.34 -14.08 -5.25
CA GLU A 66 13.25 -14.86 -5.83
C GLU A 66 12.19 -15.23 -4.80
N GLU A 67 12.63 -15.68 -3.62
CA GLU A 67 11.76 -15.99 -2.49
C GLU A 67 10.92 -14.79 -2.04
N LEU A 68 11.56 -13.62 -1.90
CA LEU A 68 10.86 -12.39 -1.51
C LEU A 68 9.88 -11.91 -2.59
N SER A 69 10.12 -12.22 -3.86
CA SER A 69 9.19 -11.86 -4.95
C SER A 69 7.90 -12.69 -4.93
N GLN A 70 7.94 -13.86 -4.28
CA GLN A 70 6.78 -14.73 -4.06
C GLN A 70 6.14 -14.52 -2.67
N HIS A 71 6.69 -13.60 -1.88
CA HIS A 71 6.17 -13.32 -0.54
C HIS A 71 4.73 -12.79 -0.62
N PRO A 72 3.81 -13.26 0.24
CA PRO A 72 2.39 -12.87 0.19
C PRO A 72 2.13 -11.36 0.27
N TYR A 73 3.03 -10.58 0.85
CA TYR A 73 2.96 -9.11 0.91
C TYR A 73 3.23 -8.44 -0.44
N CYS A 74 3.74 -9.16 -1.44
CA CYS A 74 3.96 -8.60 -2.77
C CYS A 74 2.66 -8.20 -3.46
N ASP A 75 1.53 -8.88 -3.17
CA ASP A 75 0.22 -8.52 -3.71
C ASP A 75 -0.16 -7.08 -3.34
N PHE A 76 0.24 -6.62 -2.15
CA PHE A 76 0.01 -5.24 -1.72
C PHE A 76 0.90 -4.23 -2.44
N LEU A 77 2.08 -4.65 -2.90
CA LEU A 77 2.99 -3.77 -3.65
C LEU A 77 2.47 -3.47 -5.07
N ASP A 78 1.52 -4.24 -5.58
CA ASP A 78 0.90 -4.00 -6.87
C ASP A 78 -0.10 -2.82 -6.83
N LEU A 79 -0.58 -2.42 -5.65
CA LEU A 79 -1.43 -1.26 -5.49
C LEU A 79 -0.71 0.04 -5.87
N SER A 80 -1.40 0.90 -6.62
CA SER A 80 -0.96 2.27 -6.88
C SER A 80 -0.95 3.11 -5.59
N PRO A 81 -0.23 4.24 -5.55
CA PRO A 81 -0.26 5.17 -4.42
C PRO A 81 -1.68 5.61 -4.03
N GLN A 82 -2.54 5.85 -5.02
CA GLN A 82 -3.91 6.25 -4.78
C GLN A 82 -4.74 5.11 -4.17
N GLN A 83 -4.63 3.91 -4.74
CA GLN A 83 -5.30 2.72 -4.20
C GLN A 83 -4.86 2.43 -2.77
N TRP A 84 -3.55 2.56 -2.47
CA TRP A 84 -3.04 2.43 -1.10
C TRP A 84 -3.66 3.46 -0.16
N SER A 85 -3.81 4.73 -0.59
CA SER A 85 -4.43 5.76 0.24
C SER A 85 -5.88 5.40 0.58
N THR A 86 -6.66 4.97 -0.41
CA THR A 86 -8.04 4.52 -0.23
C THR A 86 -8.12 3.28 0.66
N PHE A 87 -7.27 2.28 0.41
CA PHE A 87 -7.20 1.04 1.17
C PHE A 87 -6.91 1.29 2.67
N LYS A 88 -5.88 2.10 2.95
CA LYS A 88 -5.53 2.50 4.31
C LYS A 88 -6.70 3.18 5.02
N ASN A 89 -7.36 4.11 4.36
CA ASN A 89 -8.50 4.82 4.92
C ASN A 89 -9.71 3.88 5.12
N LEU A 90 -9.91 2.90 4.24
CA LEU A 90 -10.95 1.89 4.41
C LEU A 90 -10.70 1.04 5.67
N LEU A 91 -9.46 0.65 5.96
CA LEU A 91 -9.13 -0.04 7.22
C LEU A 91 -9.51 0.81 8.45
N GLY A 92 -9.20 2.11 8.42
CA GLY A 92 -9.61 3.03 9.47
C GLY A 92 -11.13 3.21 9.58
N ALA A 93 -11.84 3.26 8.45
CA ALA A 93 -13.30 3.36 8.44
C ALA A 93 -13.97 2.08 8.98
N LEU A 94 -13.41 0.91 8.70
CA LEU A 94 -13.88 -0.36 9.26
C LEU A 94 -13.66 -0.43 10.78
N TYR A 95 -12.59 0.16 11.30
CA TYR A 95 -12.37 0.27 12.74
C TYR A 95 -13.43 1.14 13.41
N PHE A 96 -13.80 2.27 12.79
CA PHE A 96 -14.86 3.18 13.26
C PHE A 96 -16.24 2.91 12.63
N LEU A 97 -16.51 1.66 12.27
CA LEU A 97 -17.70 1.29 11.50
C LEU A 97 -19.01 1.83 12.08
N ASP A 98 -19.17 1.79 13.40
CA ASP A 98 -20.41 2.26 14.05
C ASP A 98 -20.60 3.77 13.86
N GLU A 99 -19.54 4.55 13.92
CA GLU A 99 -19.57 5.99 13.65
C GLU A 99 -19.81 6.28 12.17
N VAL A 100 -19.19 5.50 11.28
CA VAL A 100 -19.40 5.61 9.83
C VAL A 100 -20.88 5.35 9.47
N LYS A 101 -21.50 4.32 10.07
CA LYS A 101 -22.91 3.99 9.87
C LYS A 101 -23.87 5.06 10.40
N THR A 102 -23.52 5.69 11.49
CA THR A 102 -24.34 6.73 12.12
C THR A 102 -24.07 8.14 11.57
N THR A 103 -23.11 8.27 10.65
CA THR A 103 -22.80 9.56 10.03
C THR A 103 -23.98 10.06 9.20
N ILE A 104 -24.67 11.08 9.73
CA ILE A 104 -25.80 11.73 9.09
C ILE A 104 -25.36 13.11 8.60
N GLY A 105 -25.81 13.49 7.44
CA GLY A 105 -25.54 14.79 6.84
C GLY A 105 -24.70 14.71 5.57
N TYR A 106 -25.13 15.47 4.59
CA TYR A 106 -24.57 15.46 3.24
C TYR A 106 -23.06 15.71 3.22
N PHE A 107 -22.58 16.72 3.95
CA PHE A 107 -21.17 17.09 3.96
C PHE A 107 -20.28 16.01 4.55
N LYS A 108 -20.66 15.44 5.69
CA LYS A 108 -19.87 14.38 6.35
C LYS A 108 -19.85 13.12 5.49
N LYS A 109 -20.98 12.74 4.90
CA LYS A 109 -21.04 11.61 3.96
C LYS A 109 -20.15 11.86 2.74
N LYS A 110 -20.17 13.07 2.18
CA LYS A 110 -19.32 13.44 1.04
C LYS A 110 -17.83 13.28 1.38
N LEU A 111 -17.39 13.77 2.55
CA LEU A 111 -16.00 13.61 3.01
C LEU A 111 -15.61 12.14 3.15
N LEU A 112 -16.50 11.28 3.68
CA LEU A 112 -16.25 9.84 3.75
C LEU A 112 -16.12 9.22 2.35
N LEU A 113 -16.97 9.59 1.41
CA LEU A 113 -16.91 9.10 0.02
C LEU A 113 -15.60 9.54 -0.67
N GLU A 114 -15.12 10.75 -0.41
CA GLU A 114 -13.82 11.22 -0.91
C GLU A 114 -12.65 10.45 -0.28
N LEU A 115 -12.79 10.03 0.97
CA LEU A 115 -11.75 9.35 1.73
C LEU A 115 -11.59 7.87 1.38
N ILE A 116 -12.69 7.15 1.21
CA ILE A 116 -12.70 5.68 1.03
C ILE A 116 -13.34 5.21 -0.27
N SER A 117 -13.73 6.11 -1.17
CA SER A 117 -14.53 5.90 -2.37
C SER A 117 -15.98 5.47 -2.11
N GLU A 118 -16.85 5.56 -3.11
CA GLU A 118 -18.24 5.12 -3.02
C GLU A 118 -18.33 3.61 -2.78
N LYS A 119 -17.59 2.84 -3.56
CA LYS A 119 -17.52 1.38 -3.40
C LYS A 119 -16.99 0.96 -2.03
N GLY A 120 -15.96 1.63 -1.52
CA GLY A 120 -15.42 1.38 -0.18
C GLY A 120 -16.43 1.70 0.93
N TYR A 121 -17.21 2.76 0.77
CA TYR A 121 -18.29 3.12 1.68
C TYR A 121 -19.39 2.05 1.69
N ASP A 122 -19.86 1.64 0.51
CA ASP A 122 -20.86 0.58 0.38
C ASP A 122 -20.37 -0.75 0.97
N PHE A 123 -19.10 -1.09 0.71
CA PHE A 123 -18.48 -2.25 1.30
C PHE A 123 -18.48 -2.17 2.84
N ALA A 124 -18.08 -1.03 3.41
CA ALA A 124 -18.08 -0.83 4.86
C ALA A 124 -19.48 -1.01 5.45
N LEU A 125 -20.51 -0.45 4.84
CA LEU A 125 -21.89 -0.56 5.32
C LEU A 125 -22.40 -2.01 5.30
N HIS A 126 -22.15 -2.75 4.21
CA HIS A 126 -22.74 -4.06 4.00
C HIS A 126 -21.92 -5.22 4.62
N ARG A 127 -20.59 -5.10 4.60
CA ARG A 127 -19.69 -6.18 5.03
C ARG A 127 -18.78 -5.83 6.19
N GLY A 128 -18.72 -4.57 6.60
CA GLY A 128 -17.82 -4.10 7.65
C GLY A 128 -17.98 -4.84 8.98
N ASN A 129 -19.19 -5.32 9.31
CA ASN A 129 -19.44 -6.08 10.53
C ASN A 129 -18.62 -7.37 10.65
N LEU A 130 -18.13 -7.92 9.53
CA LEU A 130 -17.29 -9.11 9.53
C LEU A 130 -15.86 -8.79 10.01
N TYR A 131 -15.40 -7.56 9.85
CA TYR A 131 -14.01 -7.17 10.05
C TYR A 131 -13.81 -6.26 11.27
N ALA A 132 -14.77 -5.36 11.54
CA ALA A 132 -14.68 -4.39 12.61
C ALA A 132 -14.38 -5.01 14.00
N PRO A 133 -15.01 -6.13 14.42
CA PRO A 133 -14.70 -6.73 15.71
C PRO A 133 -13.23 -7.15 15.84
N ILE A 134 -12.66 -7.73 14.79
CA ILE A 134 -11.26 -8.17 14.78
C ILE A 134 -10.33 -6.96 14.80
N LEU A 135 -10.59 -5.93 13.99
CA LEU A 135 -9.78 -4.72 13.97
C LEU A 135 -9.76 -4.01 15.33
N LYS A 136 -10.88 -4.01 16.05
CA LYS A 136 -11.01 -3.41 17.38
C LYS A 136 -10.25 -4.17 18.47
N THR A 137 -9.79 -5.40 18.24
CA THR A 137 -8.91 -6.10 19.20
C THR A 137 -7.48 -5.58 19.17
N ILE A 138 -7.08 -4.91 18.09
CA ILE A 138 -5.76 -4.27 18.00
C ILE A 138 -5.79 -2.99 18.84
N ALA A 139 -4.99 -2.95 19.90
CA ALA A 139 -4.92 -1.80 20.79
C ALA A 139 -4.32 -0.59 20.05
N ILE A 140 -5.14 0.44 19.87
CA ILE A 140 -4.75 1.69 19.23
C ILE A 140 -4.75 2.78 20.28
N PRO A 141 -3.73 3.66 20.32
CA PRO A 141 -3.73 4.82 21.23
C PRO A 141 -4.98 5.67 21.06
N PRO A 142 -5.48 6.30 22.14
CA PRO A 142 -6.62 7.22 22.05
C PRO A 142 -6.37 8.33 21.03
N LEU A 143 -7.34 8.58 20.18
CA LEU A 143 -7.25 9.58 19.12
C LEU A 143 -8.30 10.66 19.33
N ASN A 144 -7.87 11.91 19.23
CA ASN A 144 -8.74 13.09 19.25
C ASN A 144 -8.95 13.62 17.83
N GLY A 145 -10.01 14.38 17.63
CA GLY A 145 -10.31 15.06 16.37
C GLY A 145 -11.52 14.50 15.64
N GLU A 146 -11.78 15.06 14.48
CA GLU A 146 -12.90 14.67 13.62
C GLU A 146 -12.75 13.23 13.11
N LEU A 147 -13.87 12.61 12.72
CA LEU A 147 -13.91 11.21 12.30
C LEU A 147 -12.92 10.92 11.16
N GLU A 148 -12.81 11.80 10.17
CA GLU A 148 -11.93 11.65 9.03
C GLU A 148 -10.44 11.61 9.45
N GLN A 149 -10.04 12.46 10.39
CA GLN A 149 -8.69 12.50 10.94
C GLN A 149 -8.37 11.21 11.70
N ARG A 150 -9.32 10.72 12.48
CA ARG A 150 -9.19 9.47 13.23
C ARG A 150 -9.14 8.26 12.32
N ILE A 151 -9.97 8.22 11.26
CA ILE A 151 -9.93 7.19 10.21
C ILE A 151 -8.54 7.15 9.58
N HIS A 152 -8.01 8.30 9.20
CA HIS A 152 -6.68 8.38 8.60
C HIS A 152 -5.57 7.90 9.56
N ALA A 153 -5.62 8.31 10.82
CA ALA A 153 -4.64 7.95 11.84
C ALA A 153 -4.68 6.44 12.14
N VAL A 154 -5.88 5.88 12.33
CA VAL A 154 -6.06 4.43 12.57
C VAL A 154 -5.66 3.62 11.34
N GLY A 155 -6.06 4.04 10.16
CA GLY A 155 -5.66 3.37 8.92
C GLY A 155 -4.14 3.34 8.74
N LYS A 156 -3.47 4.46 9.08
CA LYS A 156 -2.00 4.52 9.11
C LYS A 156 -1.42 3.55 10.12
N PHE A 157 -1.91 3.57 11.37
CA PHE A 157 -1.45 2.67 12.43
C PHE A 157 -1.62 1.19 12.06
N LEU A 158 -2.80 0.79 11.58
CA LEU A 158 -3.06 -0.59 11.15
C LEU A 158 -2.14 -1.02 9.99
N THR A 159 -1.84 -0.09 9.09
CA THR A 159 -0.91 -0.33 8.00
C THR A 159 0.52 -0.49 8.53
N GLU A 160 0.97 0.35 9.45
CA GLU A 160 2.28 0.21 10.12
C GLU A 160 2.38 -1.11 10.89
N TYR A 161 1.33 -1.48 11.62
CA TYR A 161 1.24 -2.74 12.36
C TYR A 161 1.35 -3.95 11.41
N LEU A 162 0.65 -3.91 10.28
CA LEU A 162 0.71 -4.94 9.24
C LEU A 162 2.14 -5.12 8.71
N TRP A 163 2.85 -4.02 8.44
CA TRP A 163 4.19 -4.04 7.84
C TRP A 163 5.34 -4.15 8.85
N THR A 164 5.06 -4.12 10.16
CA THR A 164 6.06 -4.31 11.21
C THR A 164 6.71 -5.68 11.07
N GLN A 165 8.03 -5.75 11.21
CA GLN A 165 8.86 -6.96 11.08
C GLN A 165 8.89 -7.60 9.69
N GLN A 166 8.37 -6.94 8.66
CA GLN A 166 8.54 -7.45 7.30
C GLN A 166 9.97 -7.24 6.80
N PRO A 167 10.44 -8.06 5.83
CA PRO A 167 11.77 -7.90 5.24
C PRO A 167 12.01 -6.50 4.70
N GLU A 168 13.17 -5.93 5.00
CA GLU A 168 13.52 -4.55 4.63
C GLU A 168 13.32 -4.25 3.12
N PRO A 169 13.65 -5.15 2.17
CA PRO A 169 13.41 -4.88 0.75
C PRO A 169 11.93 -4.68 0.41
N LEU A 170 11.01 -5.31 1.15
CA LEU A 170 9.57 -5.12 0.97
C LEU A 170 9.11 -3.80 1.59
N ILE A 171 9.58 -3.48 2.80
CA ILE A 171 9.27 -2.21 3.48
C ILE A 171 9.75 -1.02 2.64
N GLN A 172 10.95 -1.08 2.07
CA GLN A 172 11.47 -0.03 1.19
C GLN A 172 10.50 0.26 0.02
N ARG A 173 9.98 -0.79 -0.62
CA ARG A 173 9.04 -0.63 -1.74
C ARG A 173 7.67 -0.13 -1.29
N PHE A 174 7.21 -0.61 -0.15
CA PHE A 174 5.96 -0.14 0.44
C PHE A 174 6.00 1.37 0.71
N VAL A 175 7.06 1.87 1.34
CA VAL A 175 7.22 3.31 1.66
C VAL A 175 7.16 4.19 0.41
N LEU A 176 7.66 3.71 -0.73
CA LEU A 176 7.63 4.45 -1.99
C LEU A 176 6.21 4.68 -2.56
N LYS A 177 5.20 4.02 -2.01
CA LYS A 177 3.78 4.24 -2.39
C LYS A 177 3.21 5.54 -1.83
N PHE A 178 3.90 6.18 -0.89
CA PHE A 178 3.41 7.34 -0.17
C PHE A 178 4.30 8.55 -0.41
N ASN A 179 3.82 9.74 -0.03
CA ASN A 179 4.62 10.95 -0.13
C ASN A 179 5.94 10.80 0.65
N ASN A 180 7.06 11.28 0.10
CA ASN A 180 8.39 11.20 0.71
C ASN A 180 8.51 11.95 2.07
N LYS A 181 7.54 12.82 2.39
CA LYS A 181 7.40 13.47 3.70
C LYS A 181 6.62 12.64 4.71
N SER A 182 6.01 11.52 4.28
CA SER A 182 5.27 10.65 5.19
C SER A 182 6.24 9.92 6.11
N THR A 183 6.01 10.03 7.40
CA THR A 183 6.76 9.27 8.42
C THR A 183 6.04 7.97 8.72
N TRP A 184 6.77 6.86 8.69
CA TRP A 184 6.26 5.53 8.99
C TRP A 184 7.00 4.94 10.18
N ASN A 185 6.27 4.28 11.09
CA ASN A 185 6.84 3.58 12.23
C ASN A 185 6.56 2.08 12.10
N PHE A 186 7.59 1.27 11.94
CA PHE A 186 7.50 -0.18 11.85
C PHE A 186 8.10 -0.88 13.10
N GLN A 187 8.11 -0.18 14.25
CA GLN A 187 8.65 -0.68 15.52
C GLN A 187 7.54 -0.93 16.55
N HIS A 188 6.34 -1.29 16.08
CA HIS A 188 5.26 -1.64 16.99
C HIS A 188 5.55 -2.95 17.71
N VAL A 189 5.14 -3.03 18.98
CA VAL A 189 5.00 -4.32 19.65
C VAL A 189 3.81 -5.03 19.03
N ILE A 190 4.04 -6.16 18.39
CA ILE A 190 3.01 -6.90 17.68
C ILE A 190 2.64 -8.19 18.41
N ASP A 191 1.37 -8.53 18.34
CA ASP A 191 0.88 -9.88 18.56
C ASP A 191 0.88 -10.58 17.18
N PRO A 192 1.66 -11.66 16.99
CA PRO A 192 1.73 -12.34 15.70
C PRO A 192 0.38 -12.88 15.23
N HIS A 193 -0.49 -13.28 16.17
CA HIS A 193 -1.82 -13.77 15.83
C HIS A 193 -2.72 -12.65 15.29
N LEU A 194 -2.72 -11.50 15.95
CA LEU A 194 -3.47 -10.33 15.49
C LEU A 194 -2.91 -9.78 14.16
N GLN A 195 -1.59 -9.80 13.99
CA GLN A 195 -0.96 -9.41 12.72
C GLN A 195 -1.41 -10.34 11.58
N GLN A 196 -1.45 -11.65 11.83
CA GLN A 196 -1.92 -12.62 10.83
C GLN A 196 -3.41 -12.44 10.52
N GLN A 197 -4.23 -12.14 11.51
CA GLN A 197 -5.65 -11.83 11.29
C GLN A 197 -5.81 -10.57 10.45
N LEU A 198 -5.07 -9.51 10.78
CA LEU A 198 -5.06 -8.27 9.99
C LEU A 198 -4.61 -8.53 8.55
N PHE A 199 -3.55 -9.33 8.36
CA PHE A 199 -3.08 -9.71 7.04
C PHE A 199 -4.18 -10.44 6.23
N ASN A 200 -4.89 -11.37 6.86
CA ASN A 200 -5.98 -12.11 6.21
C ASN A 200 -7.14 -11.18 5.82
N ILE A 201 -7.51 -10.24 6.71
CA ILE A 201 -8.49 -9.19 6.41
C ILE A 201 -8.03 -8.38 5.20
N CYS A 202 -6.81 -7.86 5.23
CA CYS A 202 -6.26 -7.06 4.14
C CYS A 202 -6.23 -7.82 2.82
N ARG A 203 -5.81 -9.08 2.83
CA ARG A 203 -5.79 -9.93 1.64
C ARG A 203 -7.20 -10.22 1.10
N HIS A 204 -8.16 -10.40 1.98
CA HIS A 204 -9.57 -10.58 1.58
C HIS A 204 -10.12 -9.30 0.97
N LEU A 205 -9.86 -8.14 1.59
CA LEU A 205 -10.19 -6.84 1.03
C LEU A 205 -9.59 -6.65 -0.37
N LEU A 206 -8.35 -7.01 -0.61
CA LEU A 206 -7.74 -6.96 -1.95
C LEU A 206 -8.47 -7.79 -2.99
N LYS A 207 -8.95 -8.98 -2.62
CA LYS A 207 -9.64 -9.90 -3.54
C LYS A 207 -11.07 -9.47 -3.86
N GLU A 208 -11.75 -8.91 -2.88
CA GLU A 208 -13.12 -8.41 -3.05
C GLU A 208 -13.17 -7.04 -3.71
N THR A 209 -12.04 -6.41 -3.79
CA THR A 209 -11.91 -5.03 -4.23
C THR A 209 -11.68 -4.89 -5.72
N GLU A 210 -12.66 -5.18 -6.52
CA GLU A 210 -13.02 -4.22 -7.57
C GLU A 210 -13.35 -2.83 -6.95
N VAL A 211 -13.08 -2.66 -5.64
CA VAL A 211 -13.36 -1.49 -4.81
C VAL A 211 -12.37 -0.34 -5.08
N PHE A 212 -11.22 -0.63 -5.71
CA PHE A 212 -10.22 0.41 -5.98
C PHE A 212 -10.13 0.84 -7.44
#